data_bf4ed8e7d2a3da4b4234ac452a34a66c
#
_entry.id   bf4ed8e7d2a3da4b4234ac452a34a66c
#
_cell.length_a   1.000
_cell.length_b   1.000
_cell.length_c   1.000
_cell.angle_alpha   90.00
_cell.angle_beta   90.00
_cell.angle_gamma   90.00
#
_symmetry.space_group_name_H-M   'P 1'
#
loop_
_entity.id
_entity.type
_entity.pdbx_description
1 polymer ?
#
loop_
_entity_poly.entity_id
_entity_poly.type
_entity_poly.pdbx_seq_one_letter_code
_entity_poly.pdbx_strand_id
1 'polypeptide(L)'
;MRGVLLCIIGMSKVARSMRIAIQGSGVAAASCAQRLSKAHEVTVFESGRGPGGRTSTRRAGSYQWDHGAQYFSPKTEQFASAVDEWRASGWCDVWEGAHCVWSAEAGVSRDPKAGGVKRYVGSPGMNAICKGLLAGIDTRFETRAAARRNPLGGWTLEHGKTGATLGEFDFVISTDKTSTALHRQDLDRKLLEAFVKPAAAVRSYPSLALMVATKPTGLEFDSLLLEGHPHFSWLARDDSKPGRQRSDGEECWLAHASPDFTQRLIEASKQSRGKQKPNAFRSAIVRELVPHFEALVGELQPAGGGKGGKAEVLLAQGHRWGTAFPVAPFDGGGQFYLDREHAFAACGDYFTPFSGRVEGAWISGSSLADELLAGSLQQP
;
A
#
# COMPACT_ATOMS: atom_id res chain seq x y z
N MET A 1 10.57 38.96 -60.28
CA MET A 1 9.84 38.71 -59.03
C MET A 1 10.49 37.50 -58.35
N ARG A 2 11.27 37.70 -57.31
CA ARG A 2 11.90 36.64 -56.52
C ARG A 2 11.03 36.41 -55.27
N GLY A 3 10.36 35.28 -55.19
CA GLY A 3 9.58 34.88 -54.04
C GLY A 3 10.53 34.43 -52.92
N VAL A 4 10.46 35.14 -51.79
CA VAL A 4 11.15 34.75 -50.55
C VAL A 4 10.29 33.71 -49.85
N LEU A 5 10.79 32.47 -49.82
CA LEU A 5 10.18 31.34 -49.07
C LEU A 5 10.54 31.54 -47.59
N LEU A 6 9.61 32.00 -46.79
CA LEU A 6 9.76 32.11 -45.33
C LEU A 6 9.66 30.70 -44.74
N CYS A 7 10.79 30.11 -44.34
CA CYS A 7 10.83 28.87 -43.61
C CYS A 7 10.45 29.15 -42.14
N ILE A 8 9.20 28.87 -41.75
CA ILE A 8 8.77 28.95 -40.37
C ILE A 8 9.34 27.71 -39.67
N ILE A 9 10.49 27.88 -39.03
CA ILE A 9 11.03 26.88 -38.10
C ILE A 9 10.09 26.89 -36.88
N GLY A 10 9.22 25.90 -36.80
CA GLY A 10 8.41 25.63 -35.60
C GLY A 10 9.34 25.37 -34.43
N MET A 11 9.51 26.36 -33.56
CA MET A 11 10.16 26.17 -32.26
C MET A 11 9.28 25.21 -31.44
N SER A 12 9.63 23.93 -31.41
CA SER A 12 9.11 23.01 -30.44
C SER A 12 9.38 23.58 -29.05
N LYS A 13 8.33 24.01 -28.33
CA LYS A 13 8.44 24.45 -26.94
C LYS A 13 8.92 23.23 -26.15
N VAL A 14 10.19 23.20 -25.76
CA VAL A 14 10.71 22.24 -24.79
C VAL A 14 9.95 22.46 -23.50
N ALA A 15 9.14 21.50 -23.09
CA ALA A 15 8.42 21.56 -21.84
C ALA A 15 9.43 21.73 -20.70
N ARG A 16 9.24 22.77 -19.86
CA ARG A 16 10.12 23.03 -18.71
C ARG A 16 10.01 21.89 -17.73
N SER A 17 11.14 21.31 -17.32
CA SER A 17 11.19 20.36 -16.22
C SER A 17 10.70 21.02 -14.93
N MET A 18 9.76 20.38 -14.24
CA MET A 18 9.24 20.82 -12.94
C MET A 18 9.94 20.04 -11.81
N ARG A 19 10.04 20.67 -10.64
CA ARG A 19 10.36 19.98 -9.38
C ARG A 19 9.07 19.52 -8.73
N ILE A 20 8.87 18.22 -8.66
CA ILE A 20 7.64 17.60 -8.18
C ILE A 20 7.91 16.87 -6.86
N ALA A 21 7.17 17.19 -5.82
CA ALA A 21 7.17 16.43 -4.56
C ALA A 21 6.00 15.45 -4.53
N ILE A 22 6.28 14.18 -4.21
CA ILE A 22 5.27 13.14 -4.00
C ILE A 22 5.30 12.70 -2.54
N GLN A 23 4.16 12.74 -1.88
CA GLN A 23 4.00 12.35 -0.47
C GLN A 23 3.46 10.93 -0.36
N GLY A 24 4.27 10.02 0.19
CA GLY A 24 4.06 8.58 0.26
C GLY A 24 4.89 7.81 -0.76
N SER A 25 5.12 6.51 -0.50
CA SER A 25 5.88 5.60 -1.35
C SER A 25 5.17 4.26 -1.59
N GLY A 26 3.83 4.26 -1.51
CA GLY A 26 3.00 3.14 -1.91
C GLY A 26 2.92 2.99 -3.42
N VAL A 27 2.17 1.99 -3.91
CA VAL A 27 2.08 1.66 -5.33
C VAL A 27 1.64 2.86 -6.18
N ALA A 28 0.66 3.66 -5.74
CA ALA A 28 0.21 4.84 -6.48
C ALA A 28 1.34 5.88 -6.63
N ALA A 29 2.03 6.19 -5.53
CA ALA A 29 3.16 7.12 -5.55
C ALA A 29 4.29 6.60 -6.44
N ALA A 30 4.66 5.33 -6.30
CA ALA A 30 5.76 4.73 -7.03
C ALA A 30 5.49 4.68 -8.55
N SER A 31 4.27 4.32 -8.95
CA SER A 31 3.86 4.29 -10.36
C SER A 31 3.83 5.69 -10.98
N CYS A 32 3.35 6.67 -10.22
CA CYS A 32 3.34 8.07 -10.62
C CYS A 32 4.78 8.61 -10.75
N ALA A 33 5.61 8.40 -9.74
CA ALA A 33 7.00 8.85 -9.71
C ALA A 33 7.82 8.28 -10.86
N GLN A 34 7.71 6.97 -11.13
CA GLN A 34 8.43 6.31 -12.22
C GLN A 34 8.14 6.94 -13.59
N ARG A 35 6.89 7.31 -13.85
CA ARG A 35 6.51 7.93 -15.12
C ARG A 35 6.96 9.38 -15.20
N LEU A 36 6.72 10.16 -14.14
CA LEU A 36 7.04 11.58 -14.11
C LEU A 36 8.55 11.84 -14.13
N SER A 37 9.37 10.99 -13.53
CA SER A 37 10.83 11.13 -13.49
C SER A 37 11.50 11.07 -14.87
N LYS A 38 10.77 10.66 -15.92
CA LYS A 38 11.27 10.68 -17.30
C LYS A 38 11.36 12.10 -17.89
N ALA A 39 10.61 13.07 -17.32
CA ALA A 39 10.54 14.46 -17.83
C ALA A 39 10.72 15.50 -16.74
N HIS A 40 10.63 15.14 -15.47
CA HIS A 40 10.61 16.05 -14.33
C HIS A 40 11.57 15.60 -13.24
N GLU A 41 11.98 16.54 -12.39
CA GLU A 41 12.73 16.26 -11.16
C GLU A 41 11.75 15.84 -10.06
N VAL A 42 11.78 14.57 -9.66
CA VAL A 42 10.82 14.01 -8.71
C VAL A 42 11.54 13.66 -7.41
N THR A 43 11.00 14.16 -6.28
CA THR A 43 11.41 13.74 -4.94
C THR A 43 10.22 13.10 -4.23
N VAL A 44 10.41 11.90 -3.70
CA VAL A 44 9.40 11.15 -2.94
C VAL A 44 9.71 11.25 -1.45
N PHE A 45 8.71 11.59 -0.63
CA PHE A 45 8.82 11.69 0.82
C PHE A 45 7.99 10.60 1.49
N GLU A 46 8.63 9.75 2.27
CA GLU A 46 8.00 8.61 2.95
C GLU A 46 8.20 8.71 4.48
N SER A 47 7.12 8.64 5.23
CA SER A 47 7.15 8.67 6.69
C SER A 47 7.68 7.38 7.33
N GLY A 48 7.63 6.28 6.59
CA GLY A 48 8.13 4.97 7.00
C GLY A 48 9.61 4.77 6.69
N ARG A 49 10.15 3.64 7.15
CA ARG A 49 11.56 3.25 6.94
C ARG A 49 11.85 2.64 5.56
N GLY A 50 10.85 2.50 4.73
CA GLY A 50 11.00 1.91 3.40
C GLY A 50 9.71 2.00 2.60
N PRO A 51 9.78 1.71 1.28
CA PRO A 51 8.65 1.87 0.39
C PRO A 51 7.63 0.74 0.53
N GLY A 52 6.43 0.99 0.00
CA GLY A 52 5.36 0.01 -0.13
C GLY A 52 4.02 0.44 0.45
N GLY A 53 3.99 1.29 1.48
CA GLY A 53 2.72 1.60 2.16
C GLY A 53 2.00 0.31 2.60
N ARG A 54 0.80 0.05 2.09
CA ARG A 54 0.03 -1.19 2.38
C ARG A 54 0.57 -2.45 1.68
N THR A 55 1.56 -2.33 0.79
CA THR A 55 2.35 -3.44 0.24
C THR A 55 3.72 -3.57 0.91
N SER A 56 3.89 -3.03 2.12
CA SER A 56 5.16 -3.13 2.83
C SER A 56 5.38 -4.52 3.44
N THR A 57 6.65 -4.91 3.50
CA THR A 57 7.11 -6.16 4.13
C THR A 57 7.77 -5.83 5.46
N ARG A 58 7.30 -6.46 6.55
CA ARG A 58 7.89 -6.35 7.89
C ARG A 58 9.03 -7.34 8.03
N ARG A 59 10.15 -6.89 8.63
CA ARG A 59 11.28 -7.75 8.98
C ARG A 59 11.60 -7.64 10.48
N ALA A 60 11.97 -8.79 11.08
CA ALA A 60 12.44 -8.88 12.45
C ALA A 60 13.47 -10.01 12.57
N GLY A 61 14.74 -9.68 12.69
CA GLY A 61 15.82 -10.65 12.57
C GLY A 61 15.80 -11.33 11.20
N SER A 62 15.81 -12.66 11.19
CA SER A 62 15.71 -13.49 9.97
C SER A 62 14.29 -13.67 9.44
N TYR A 63 13.27 -13.23 10.20
CA TYR A 63 11.87 -13.39 9.83
C TYR A 63 11.36 -12.23 8.99
N GLN A 64 10.42 -12.52 8.10
CA GLN A 64 9.71 -11.49 7.35
C GLN A 64 8.24 -11.85 7.11
N TRP A 65 7.41 -10.82 6.93
CA TRP A 65 5.99 -10.97 6.63
C TRP A 65 5.50 -9.82 5.76
N ASP A 66 4.69 -10.14 4.76
CA ASP A 66 3.85 -9.14 4.11
C ASP A 66 2.62 -8.91 4.97
N HIS A 67 2.63 -7.85 5.76
CA HIS A 67 1.59 -7.63 6.77
C HIS A 67 0.40 -6.79 6.29
N GLY A 68 0.39 -6.40 5.03
CA GLY A 68 -0.71 -5.72 4.35
C GLY A 68 -1.30 -6.59 3.23
N ALA A 69 -1.12 -6.16 1.97
CA ALA A 69 -1.56 -6.95 0.82
C ALA A 69 -0.84 -8.31 0.78
N GLN A 70 -1.63 -9.37 0.61
CA GLN A 70 -1.10 -10.74 0.65
C GLN A 70 -0.72 -11.26 -0.72
N TYR A 71 -1.48 -10.85 -1.71
CA TYR A 71 -1.28 -11.11 -3.13
C TYR A 71 -2.08 -10.08 -3.93
N PHE A 72 -1.91 -10.10 -5.23
CA PHE A 72 -2.76 -9.36 -6.16
C PHE A 72 -3.01 -10.19 -7.41
N SER A 73 -4.10 -9.88 -8.12
CA SER A 73 -4.50 -10.55 -9.36
C SER A 73 -5.00 -9.50 -10.32
N PRO A 74 -4.37 -9.32 -11.49
CA PRO A 74 -4.81 -8.37 -12.50
C PRO A 74 -6.25 -8.61 -12.95
N LYS A 75 -6.99 -7.53 -13.17
CA LYS A 75 -8.36 -7.54 -13.70
C LYS A 75 -8.44 -6.86 -15.06
N THR A 76 -7.54 -5.90 -15.33
CA THR A 76 -7.47 -5.21 -16.61
C THR A 76 -6.23 -5.67 -17.38
N GLU A 77 -6.32 -5.66 -18.71
CA GLU A 77 -5.19 -5.98 -19.60
C GLU A 77 -4.01 -5.03 -19.39
N GLN A 78 -4.30 -3.74 -19.17
CA GLN A 78 -3.28 -2.74 -18.92
C GLN A 78 -2.46 -3.06 -17.66
N PHE A 79 -3.13 -3.47 -16.57
CA PHE A 79 -2.42 -3.85 -15.36
C PHE A 79 -1.73 -5.21 -15.50
N ALA A 80 -2.30 -6.14 -16.25
CA ALA A 80 -1.66 -7.42 -16.55
C ALA A 80 -0.32 -7.21 -17.27
N SER A 81 -0.29 -6.33 -18.28
CA SER A 81 0.96 -5.95 -18.96
C SER A 81 2.01 -5.38 -18.02
N ALA A 82 1.61 -4.48 -17.11
CA ALA A 82 2.53 -3.95 -16.10
C ALA A 82 3.07 -5.04 -15.16
N VAL A 83 2.23 -6.01 -14.79
CA VAL A 83 2.66 -7.16 -13.96
C VAL A 83 3.65 -8.05 -14.70
N ASP A 84 3.48 -8.25 -16.00
CA ASP A 84 4.44 -9.01 -16.81
C ASP A 84 5.80 -8.29 -16.90
N GLU A 85 5.82 -6.96 -17.02
CA GLU A 85 7.05 -6.16 -16.93
C GLU A 85 7.72 -6.29 -15.54
N TRP A 86 6.94 -6.28 -14.45
CA TRP A 86 7.45 -6.46 -13.10
C TRP A 86 8.03 -7.86 -12.88
N ARG A 87 7.41 -8.88 -13.48
CA ARG A 87 7.93 -10.26 -13.45
C ARG A 87 9.25 -10.37 -14.22
N ALA A 88 9.30 -9.81 -15.42
CA ALA A 88 10.52 -9.79 -16.23
C ALA A 88 11.67 -9.07 -15.50
N SER A 89 11.35 -8.08 -14.67
CA SER A 89 12.29 -7.35 -13.81
C SER A 89 12.63 -8.08 -12.50
N GLY A 90 12.00 -9.20 -12.20
CA GLY A 90 12.18 -9.96 -10.96
C GLY A 90 11.57 -9.31 -9.72
N TRP A 91 10.65 -8.35 -9.87
CA TRP A 91 10.02 -7.65 -8.73
C TRP A 91 8.81 -8.37 -8.16
N CYS A 92 8.20 -9.27 -8.93
CA CYS A 92 7.11 -10.12 -8.48
C CYS A 92 7.13 -11.47 -9.20
N ASP A 93 6.39 -12.44 -8.64
CA ASP A 93 6.18 -13.73 -9.28
C ASP A 93 4.85 -14.34 -8.84
N VAL A 94 4.46 -15.44 -9.48
CA VAL A 94 3.25 -16.19 -9.13
C VAL A 94 3.48 -16.94 -7.82
N TRP A 95 2.54 -16.81 -6.91
CA TRP A 95 2.50 -17.62 -5.70
C TRP A 95 1.77 -18.93 -5.99
N GLU A 96 2.52 -19.93 -6.39
CA GLU A 96 2.05 -21.30 -6.50
C GLU A 96 1.94 -21.90 -5.11
N GLY A 97 0.86 -22.62 -4.83
CA GLY A 97 0.71 -23.23 -3.51
C GLY A 97 -0.67 -23.79 -3.21
N ALA A 98 -0.80 -24.30 -2.00
CA ALA A 98 -2.03 -24.84 -1.45
C ALA A 98 -2.90 -23.72 -0.89
N HIS A 99 -3.73 -23.13 -1.75
CA HIS A 99 -4.69 -22.11 -1.34
C HIS A 99 -6.02 -22.76 -0.96
N CYS A 100 -6.51 -22.47 0.25
CA CYS A 100 -7.69 -23.10 0.83
C CYS A 100 -8.70 -22.07 1.34
N VAL A 101 -9.91 -22.54 1.56
CA VAL A 101 -11.02 -21.83 2.22
C VAL A 101 -11.48 -22.69 3.40
N TRP A 102 -11.79 -22.07 4.50
CA TRP A 102 -12.42 -22.68 5.65
C TRP A 102 -13.82 -22.07 5.87
N SER A 103 -14.77 -22.92 6.15
CA SER A 103 -16.08 -22.51 6.71
C SER A 103 -16.47 -23.44 7.85
N ALA A 104 -17.36 -22.98 8.75
CA ALA A 104 -17.83 -23.80 9.87
C ALA A 104 -18.57 -25.08 9.43
N GLU A 105 -19.16 -25.07 8.23
CA GLU A 105 -19.94 -26.19 7.70
C GLU A 105 -19.07 -27.23 6.98
N ALA A 106 -18.10 -26.77 6.18
CA ALA A 106 -17.31 -27.64 5.29
C ALA A 106 -15.88 -27.93 5.78
N GLY A 107 -15.43 -27.25 6.86
CA GLY A 107 -14.04 -27.31 7.28
C GLY A 107 -13.11 -26.70 6.22
N VAL A 108 -11.89 -27.24 6.09
CA VAL A 108 -10.90 -26.80 5.10
C VAL A 108 -11.12 -27.50 3.76
N SER A 109 -11.21 -26.72 2.70
CA SER A 109 -11.29 -27.19 1.33
C SER A 109 -10.40 -26.37 0.40
N ARG A 110 -10.08 -26.89 -0.79
CA ARG A 110 -9.34 -26.12 -1.80
C ARG A 110 -10.16 -24.91 -2.23
N ASP A 111 -9.50 -23.75 -2.38
CA ASP A 111 -10.15 -22.56 -2.91
C ASP A 111 -10.58 -22.81 -4.38
N PRO A 112 -11.88 -22.78 -4.68
CA PRO A 112 -12.38 -23.05 -6.05
C PRO A 112 -11.89 -22.00 -7.06
N LYS A 113 -11.45 -20.84 -6.62
CA LYS A 113 -10.88 -19.77 -7.47
C LYS A 113 -9.39 -19.97 -7.75
N ALA A 114 -8.69 -20.82 -7.00
CA ALA A 114 -7.24 -20.99 -7.12
C ALA A 114 -6.81 -21.56 -8.48
N GLY A 115 -7.66 -22.39 -9.13
CA GLY A 115 -7.36 -22.98 -10.45
C GLY A 115 -7.50 -22.02 -11.64
N GLY A 116 -8.19 -20.90 -11.49
CA GLY A 116 -8.52 -19.96 -12.57
C GLY A 116 -7.90 -18.57 -12.48
N VAL A 117 -7.37 -18.20 -11.32
CA VAL A 117 -6.85 -16.84 -11.08
C VAL A 117 -5.45 -16.90 -10.50
N LYS A 118 -4.47 -16.45 -11.27
CA LYS A 118 -3.09 -16.34 -10.78
C LYS A 118 -3.00 -15.32 -9.63
N ARG A 119 -2.31 -15.70 -8.56
CA ARG A 119 -1.97 -14.85 -7.43
C ARG A 119 -0.53 -14.41 -7.53
N TYR A 120 -0.31 -13.13 -7.70
CA TYR A 120 1.04 -12.56 -7.78
C TYR A 120 1.44 -11.97 -6.44
N VAL A 121 2.70 -12.10 -6.10
CA VAL A 121 3.33 -11.51 -4.90
C VAL A 121 4.62 -10.83 -5.26
N GLY A 122 4.99 -9.78 -4.54
CA GLY A 122 6.33 -9.20 -4.68
C GLY A 122 7.41 -10.19 -4.21
N SER A 123 8.54 -10.23 -4.88
CA SER A 123 9.67 -11.12 -4.59
C SER A 123 10.96 -10.30 -4.39
N PRO A 124 11.73 -10.49 -3.30
CA PRO A 124 11.52 -11.40 -2.15
C PRO A 124 10.56 -10.89 -1.08
N GLY A 125 9.79 -9.86 -1.31
CA GLY A 125 8.78 -9.30 -0.42
C GLY A 125 7.84 -8.39 -1.19
N MET A 126 6.61 -8.17 -0.74
CA MET A 126 5.60 -7.41 -1.47
C MET A 126 6.07 -5.99 -1.83
N ASN A 127 6.95 -5.40 -1.02
CA ASN A 127 7.52 -4.09 -1.27
C ASN A 127 8.59 -4.05 -2.38
N ALA A 128 8.97 -5.19 -2.95
CA ALA A 128 9.96 -5.24 -4.05
C ALA A 128 9.45 -4.47 -5.28
N ILE A 129 8.15 -4.51 -5.55
CA ILE A 129 7.50 -3.75 -6.63
C ILE A 129 7.76 -2.25 -6.47
N CYS A 130 7.45 -1.69 -5.29
CA CYS A 130 7.67 -0.27 -5.04
C CYS A 130 9.16 0.10 -5.03
N LYS A 131 10.04 -0.81 -4.59
CA LYS A 131 11.50 -0.61 -4.68
C LYS A 131 11.96 -0.52 -6.13
N GLY A 132 11.47 -1.42 -6.99
CA GLY A 132 11.79 -1.41 -8.41
C GLY A 132 11.29 -0.14 -9.11
N LEU A 133 10.02 0.23 -8.88
CA LEU A 133 9.42 1.43 -9.46
C LEU A 133 10.11 2.74 -9.02
N LEU A 134 10.66 2.77 -7.81
CA LEU A 134 11.37 3.94 -7.25
C LEU A 134 12.89 3.92 -7.47
N ALA A 135 13.41 2.91 -8.17
CA ALA A 135 14.84 2.81 -8.42
C ALA A 135 15.36 4.04 -9.18
N GLY A 136 16.40 4.68 -8.65
CA GLY A 136 17.01 5.88 -9.23
C GLY A 136 16.25 7.19 -8.95
N ILE A 137 15.12 7.17 -8.22
CA ILE A 137 14.35 8.36 -7.85
C ILE A 137 14.73 8.80 -6.43
N ASP A 138 14.97 10.11 -6.23
CA ASP A 138 15.23 10.67 -4.89
C ASP A 138 14.06 10.33 -3.95
N THR A 139 14.30 9.39 -3.04
CA THR A 139 13.27 8.91 -2.09
C THR A 139 13.79 9.07 -0.67
N ARG A 140 13.16 9.95 0.09
CA ARG A 140 13.55 10.32 1.45
C ARG A 140 12.66 9.61 2.45
N PHE A 141 13.20 8.56 3.06
CA PHE A 141 12.51 7.78 4.10
C PHE A 141 12.56 8.47 5.46
N GLU A 142 11.74 7.99 6.40
CA GLU A 142 11.57 8.52 7.75
C GLU A 142 11.28 10.03 7.79
N THR A 143 10.78 10.54 6.65
CA THR A 143 10.55 11.96 6.40
C THR A 143 9.06 12.21 6.15
N ARG A 144 8.36 12.60 7.21
CA ARG A 144 6.98 13.05 7.08
C ARG A 144 6.97 14.50 6.58
N ALA A 145 6.73 14.69 5.30
CA ALA A 145 6.65 16.01 4.69
C ALA A 145 5.24 16.59 4.80
N ALA A 146 5.14 17.86 5.17
CA ALA A 146 3.92 18.66 5.13
C ALA A 146 4.13 19.80 4.13
N ALA A 147 3.17 20.00 3.23
CA ALA A 147 3.26 21.02 2.18
C ALA A 147 2.53 22.30 2.60
N ARG A 148 3.21 23.44 2.44
CA ARG A 148 2.67 24.78 2.60
C ARG A 148 2.69 25.50 1.26
N ARG A 149 1.59 26.16 0.92
CA ARG A 149 1.51 26.99 -0.28
C ARG A 149 2.47 28.19 -0.16
N ASN A 150 3.26 28.41 -1.18
CA ASN A 150 4.10 29.62 -1.26
C ASN A 150 3.28 30.77 -1.88
N PRO A 151 3.21 31.95 -1.27
CA PRO A 151 2.49 33.11 -1.82
C PRO A 151 2.95 33.54 -3.22
N LEU A 152 4.20 33.26 -3.58
CA LEU A 152 4.78 33.56 -4.89
C LEU A 152 4.56 32.44 -5.94
N GLY A 153 3.80 31.42 -5.58
CA GLY A 153 3.56 30.22 -6.41
C GLY A 153 4.42 29.04 -5.97
N GLY A 154 3.96 27.79 -6.28
CA GLY A 154 4.61 26.57 -5.85
C GLY A 154 4.37 26.24 -4.38
N TRP A 155 5.21 25.38 -3.81
CA TRP A 155 5.06 24.77 -2.50
C TRP A 155 6.38 24.69 -1.76
N THR A 156 6.36 25.02 -0.48
CA THR A 156 7.45 24.71 0.45
C THR A 156 7.08 23.45 1.24
N LEU A 157 7.94 22.43 1.20
CA LEU A 157 7.77 21.26 2.03
C LEU A 157 8.59 21.39 3.32
N GLU A 158 7.96 21.04 4.42
CA GLU A 158 8.54 21.08 5.75
C GLU A 158 8.44 19.73 6.44
N HIS A 159 9.42 19.41 7.27
CA HIS A 159 9.37 18.18 8.07
C HIS A 159 8.31 18.31 9.16
N GLY A 160 7.28 17.45 9.12
CA GLY A 160 6.09 17.56 9.95
C GLY A 160 6.27 17.46 11.46
N LYS A 161 7.48 17.12 11.95
CA LYS A 161 7.79 17.12 13.39
C LYS A 161 8.69 18.29 13.81
N THR A 162 9.64 18.66 12.96
CA THR A 162 10.67 19.66 13.31
C THR A 162 10.43 21.03 12.69
N GLY A 163 9.55 21.11 11.68
CA GLY A 163 9.34 22.32 10.88
C GLY A 163 10.51 22.68 9.95
N ALA A 164 11.55 21.85 9.88
CA ALA A 164 12.70 22.13 9.01
C ALA A 164 12.28 22.08 7.53
N THR A 165 12.71 23.07 6.74
CA THR A 165 12.47 23.09 5.30
C THR A 165 13.16 21.92 4.61
N LEU A 166 12.38 21.17 3.83
CA LEU A 166 12.82 20.02 3.04
C LEU A 166 13.13 20.39 1.59
N GLY A 167 12.57 21.50 1.11
CA GLY A 167 12.77 22.02 -0.23
C GLY A 167 11.55 22.80 -0.74
N GLU A 168 11.73 23.39 -1.93
CA GLU A 168 10.68 24.07 -2.66
C GLU A 168 10.38 23.33 -3.95
N PHE A 169 9.09 23.24 -4.32
CA PHE A 169 8.59 22.42 -5.42
C PHE A 169 7.57 23.21 -6.23
N ASP A 170 7.59 22.98 -7.53
CA ASP A 170 6.64 23.59 -8.45
C ASP A 170 5.26 22.91 -8.33
N PHE A 171 5.24 21.61 -7.96
CA PHE A 171 4.03 20.80 -7.89
C PHE A 171 4.08 19.79 -6.72
N VAL A 172 2.93 19.53 -6.08
CA VAL A 172 2.80 18.53 -5.01
C VAL A 172 1.75 17.48 -5.35
N ILE A 173 2.10 16.21 -5.13
CA ILE A 173 1.19 15.08 -5.28
C ILE A 173 1.03 14.37 -3.93
N SER A 174 -0.22 14.31 -3.42
CA SER A 174 -0.56 13.56 -2.22
C SER A 174 -1.09 12.17 -2.57
N THR A 175 -0.61 11.14 -1.87
CA THR A 175 -1.12 9.77 -2.04
C THR A 175 -1.81 9.23 -0.80
N ASP A 176 -1.99 10.07 0.21
CA ASP A 176 -2.72 9.76 1.44
C ASP A 176 -4.06 10.50 1.47
N LYS A 177 -5.14 9.74 1.53
CA LYS A 177 -6.50 10.29 1.64
C LYS A 177 -6.75 11.11 2.91
N THR A 178 -5.97 10.91 3.95
CA THR A 178 -6.11 11.65 5.21
C THR A 178 -5.58 13.06 5.13
N SER A 179 -4.91 13.42 4.04
CA SER A 179 -4.38 14.75 3.73
C SER A 179 -3.67 15.45 4.91
N THR A 180 -3.16 14.65 5.84
CA THR A 180 -2.35 15.16 6.95
C THR A 180 -1.02 15.74 6.47
N ALA A 181 -0.78 15.61 5.17
CA ALA A 181 0.39 16.09 4.48
C ALA A 181 0.31 17.57 4.07
N LEU A 182 -0.85 18.23 4.25
CA LEU A 182 -1.02 19.66 3.98
C LEU A 182 -1.16 20.43 5.29
N HIS A 183 -0.51 21.60 5.38
CA HIS A 183 -0.74 22.53 6.49
C HIS A 183 -2.12 23.16 6.37
N ARG A 184 -3.10 22.66 7.13
CA ARG A 184 -4.51 23.06 7.02
C ARG A 184 -4.76 24.54 7.30
N GLN A 185 -3.89 25.19 8.08
CA GLN A 185 -4.04 26.58 8.46
C GLN A 185 -3.78 27.55 7.31
N ASP A 186 -2.98 27.13 6.32
CA ASP A 186 -2.53 27.94 5.20
C ASP A 186 -3.15 27.49 3.85
N LEU A 187 -4.14 26.57 3.90
CA LEU A 187 -4.76 26.07 2.68
C LEU A 187 -5.80 27.07 2.14
N ASP A 188 -5.73 27.27 0.83
CA ASP A 188 -6.80 27.94 0.10
C ASP A 188 -8.15 27.24 0.35
N ARG A 189 -9.19 28.05 0.55
CA ARG A 189 -10.53 27.54 0.83
C ARG A 189 -11.06 26.66 -0.31
N LYS A 190 -10.72 26.95 -1.57
CA LYS A 190 -11.14 26.15 -2.72
C LYS A 190 -10.56 24.74 -2.63
N LEU A 191 -9.25 24.59 -2.38
CA LEU A 191 -8.60 23.29 -2.24
C LEU A 191 -9.11 22.52 -1.00
N LEU A 192 -9.39 23.24 0.10
CA LEU A 192 -9.97 22.64 1.29
C LEU A 192 -11.35 22.01 1.01
N GLU A 193 -12.23 22.72 0.30
CA GLU A 193 -13.59 22.25 0.00
C GLU A 193 -13.58 21.21 -1.14
N ALA A 194 -12.78 21.42 -2.19
CA ALA A 194 -12.81 20.56 -3.36
C ALA A 194 -12.10 19.20 -3.13
N PHE A 195 -11.07 19.16 -2.29
CA PHE A 195 -10.29 17.93 -2.09
C PHE A 195 -10.21 17.48 -0.62
N VAL A 196 -9.72 18.35 0.27
CA VAL A 196 -9.32 17.90 1.63
C VAL A 196 -10.50 17.35 2.43
N LYS A 197 -11.64 18.02 2.42
CA LYS A 197 -12.84 17.57 3.12
C LYS A 197 -13.46 16.30 2.48
N PRO A 198 -13.67 16.24 1.14
CA PRO A 198 -14.15 15.02 0.48
C PRO A 198 -13.21 13.83 0.69
N ALA A 199 -11.89 14.01 0.56
CA ALA A 199 -10.92 12.94 0.77
C ALA A 199 -10.96 12.42 2.22
N ALA A 200 -11.07 13.31 3.20
CA ALA A 200 -11.23 12.93 4.61
C ALA A 200 -12.55 12.19 4.90
N ALA A 201 -13.60 12.44 4.12
CA ALA A 201 -14.90 11.79 4.25
C ALA A 201 -14.91 10.36 3.68
N VAL A 202 -13.97 9.99 2.82
CA VAL A 202 -13.84 8.61 2.31
C VAL A 202 -13.62 7.66 3.49
N ARG A 203 -14.65 6.90 3.84
CA ARG A 203 -14.58 5.91 4.92
C ARG A 203 -13.62 4.77 4.56
N SER A 204 -12.99 4.18 5.56
CA SER A 204 -12.15 2.99 5.40
C SER A 204 -12.37 2.04 6.55
N TYR A 205 -12.32 0.74 6.24
CA TYR A 205 -12.24 -0.28 7.26
C TYR A 205 -10.79 -0.42 7.75
N PRO A 206 -10.58 -0.47 9.07
CA PRO A 206 -9.29 -0.86 9.63
C PRO A 206 -9.07 -2.37 9.50
N SER A 207 -7.82 -2.80 9.62
CA SER A 207 -7.45 -4.21 9.73
C SER A 207 -6.34 -4.38 10.76
N LEU A 208 -6.35 -5.50 11.48
CA LEU A 208 -5.28 -5.89 12.38
C LEU A 208 -4.54 -7.08 11.77
N ALA A 209 -3.23 -7.02 11.82
CA ALA A 209 -2.35 -8.09 11.38
C ALA A 209 -1.55 -8.63 12.57
N LEU A 210 -1.57 -9.94 12.75
CA LEU A 210 -0.68 -10.69 13.63
C LEU A 210 0.38 -11.38 12.77
N MET A 211 1.63 -11.11 13.02
CA MET A 211 2.79 -11.74 12.39
C MET A 211 3.44 -12.67 13.40
N VAL A 212 3.56 -13.94 13.07
CA VAL A 212 4.12 -14.99 13.97
C VAL A 212 5.24 -15.73 13.28
N ALA A 213 6.33 -15.97 13.99
CA ALA A 213 7.29 -17.00 13.65
C ALA A 213 7.05 -18.19 14.57
N THR A 214 7.03 -19.40 14.02
CA THR A 214 6.72 -20.63 14.75
C THR A 214 7.68 -21.76 14.41
N LYS A 215 7.76 -22.78 15.26
CA LYS A 215 8.20 -24.11 14.83
C LYS A 215 7.20 -24.66 13.81
N PRO A 216 7.54 -25.73 13.04
CA PRO A 216 6.64 -26.29 12.05
C PRO A 216 5.26 -26.54 12.61
N THR A 217 4.23 -25.98 11.98
CA THR A 217 2.84 -26.09 12.43
C THR A 217 2.16 -27.38 11.98
N GLY A 218 2.71 -28.06 10.97
CA GLY A 218 2.09 -29.23 10.36
C GLY A 218 0.88 -28.91 9.47
N LEU A 219 0.58 -27.62 9.22
CA LEU A 219 -0.49 -27.23 8.33
C LEU A 219 -0.12 -27.45 6.86
N GLU A 220 -1.03 -28.07 6.09
CA GLU A 220 -0.78 -28.48 4.70
C GLU A 220 -1.24 -27.46 3.66
N PHE A 221 -1.51 -26.23 4.08
CA PHE A 221 -1.88 -25.14 3.17
C PHE A 221 -0.92 -23.95 3.29
N ASP A 222 -0.83 -23.17 2.22
CA ASP A 222 -0.01 -21.95 2.16
C ASP A 222 -0.84 -20.70 2.44
N SER A 223 -2.13 -20.74 2.14
CA SER A 223 -3.07 -19.70 2.57
C SER A 223 -4.46 -20.26 2.85
N LEU A 224 -5.15 -19.62 3.79
CA LEU A 224 -6.49 -19.97 4.19
C LEU A 224 -7.35 -18.71 4.30
N LEU A 225 -8.41 -18.65 3.49
CA LEU A 225 -9.50 -17.70 3.68
C LEU A 225 -10.45 -18.29 4.72
N LEU A 226 -10.75 -17.56 5.79
CA LEU A 226 -11.63 -18.02 6.87
C LEU A 226 -12.97 -17.29 6.77
N GLU A 227 -13.97 -17.95 6.20
CA GLU A 227 -15.31 -17.43 6.05
C GLU A 227 -16.11 -17.55 7.35
N GLY A 228 -16.52 -16.41 7.91
CA GLY A 228 -17.30 -16.36 9.13
C GLY A 228 -16.55 -16.73 10.42
N HIS A 229 -15.23 -16.92 10.39
CA HIS A 229 -14.47 -17.25 11.60
C HIS A 229 -14.42 -16.06 12.58
N PRO A 230 -14.64 -16.26 13.90
CA PRO A 230 -14.83 -15.19 14.86
C PRO A 230 -13.59 -14.30 15.09
N HIS A 231 -12.39 -14.82 14.86
CA HIS A 231 -11.14 -14.12 15.18
C HIS A 231 -10.32 -13.74 13.97
N PHE A 232 -10.30 -14.54 12.92
CA PHE A 232 -9.47 -14.35 11.74
C PHE A 232 -10.29 -14.36 10.44
N SER A 233 -9.85 -13.61 9.46
CA SER A 233 -10.39 -13.65 8.10
C SER A 233 -9.41 -14.26 7.10
N TRP A 234 -8.12 -14.30 7.43
CA TRP A 234 -7.07 -14.77 6.55
C TRP A 234 -5.86 -15.29 7.33
N LEU A 235 -5.29 -16.39 6.84
CA LEU A 235 -3.97 -16.90 7.22
C LEU A 235 -3.11 -17.06 5.98
N ALA A 236 -1.81 -16.81 6.10
CA ALA A 236 -0.84 -17.08 5.04
C ALA A 236 0.51 -17.47 5.62
N ARG A 237 1.12 -18.51 5.06
CA ARG A 237 2.50 -18.88 5.31
C ARG A 237 3.39 -18.06 4.39
N ASP A 238 4.07 -17.05 4.94
CA ASP A 238 4.79 -16.06 4.14
C ASP A 238 6.03 -16.64 3.48
N ASP A 239 6.67 -17.62 4.12
CA ASP A 239 7.82 -18.35 3.60
C ASP A 239 7.49 -19.34 2.47
N SER A 240 6.22 -19.62 2.19
CA SER A 240 5.79 -20.37 0.99
C SER A 240 5.81 -19.52 -0.29
N LYS A 241 5.91 -18.21 -0.14
CA LYS A 241 5.94 -17.29 -1.28
C LYS A 241 7.31 -17.28 -1.99
N PRO A 242 7.38 -16.96 -3.29
CA PRO A 242 8.63 -16.91 -4.06
C PRO A 242 9.72 -16.07 -3.40
N GLY A 243 10.96 -16.63 -3.36
CA GLY A 243 12.14 -15.94 -2.85
C GLY A 243 12.19 -15.80 -1.32
N ARG A 244 11.40 -16.60 -0.57
CA ARG A 244 11.28 -16.52 0.89
C ARG A 244 11.49 -17.84 1.64
N GLN A 245 11.81 -18.90 0.92
CA GLN A 245 12.03 -20.23 1.49
C GLN A 245 13.05 -20.16 2.62
N ARG A 246 12.75 -20.86 3.72
CA ARG A 246 13.61 -20.95 4.90
C ARG A 246 14.28 -22.31 4.96
N SER A 247 15.53 -22.32 5.41
CA SER A 247 16.32 -23.54 5.57
C SER A 247 16.35 -24.06 7.02
N ASP A 248 15.88 -23.25 7.98
CA ASP A 248 15.90 -23.59 9.42
C ASP A 248 14.65 -24.40 9.88
N GLY A 249 13.72 -24.63 8.96
CA GLY A 249 12.47 -25.35 9.26
C GLY A 249 11.46 -24.56 10.07
N GLU A 250 11.72 -23.29 10.39
CA GLU A 250 10.76 -22.41 11.04
C GLU A 250 9.81 -21.80 10.02
N GLU A 251 8.60 -21.43 10.46
CA GLU A 251 7.56 -20.89 9.59
C GLU A 251 7.22 -19.45 9.96
N CYS A 252 6.93 -18.63 8.95
CA CYS A 252 6.45 -17.26 9.09
C CYS A 252 4.97 -17.18 8.71
N TRP A 253 4.10 -17.06 9.70
CA TRP A 253 2.65 -16.94 9.49
C TRP A 253 2.17 -15.51 9.65
N LEU A 254 1.31 -15.08 8.74
CA LEU A 254 0.53 -13.87 8.87
C LEU A 254 -0.93 -14.23 9.08
N ALA A 255 -1.57 -13.58 10.06
CA ALA A 255 -3.01 -13.67 10.28
C ALA A 255 -3.63 -12.27 10.23
N HIS A 256 -4.65 -12.08 9.39
CA HIS A 256 -5.52 -10.90 9.47
C HIS A 256 -6.71 -11.22 10.37
N ALA A 257 -6.96 -10.35 11.34
CA ALA A 257 -8.13 -10.47 12.20
C ALA A 257 -9.43 -10.29 11.40
N SER A 258 -10.49 -10.94 11.86
CA SER A 258 -11.83 -10.72 11.31
C SER A 258 -12.26 -9.25 11.50
N PRO A 259 -13.15 -8.73 10.65
CA PRO A 259 -13.69 -7.37 10.80
C PRO A 259 -14.29 -7.11 12.17
N ASP A 260 -15.09 -8.04 12.67
CA ASP A 260 -15.78 -7.92 13.97
C ASP A 260 -14.79 -7.93 15.13
N PHE A 261 -13.80 -8.80 15.11
CA PHE A 261 -12.73 -8.81 16.12
C PHE A 261 -11.93 -7.50 16.08
N THR A 262 -11.59 -7.05 14.88
CA THR A 262 -10.89 -5.77 14.67
C THR A 262 -11.63 -4.62 15.30
N GLN A 263 -12.94 -4.53 15.05
CA GLN A 263 -13.79 -3.46 15.58
C GLN A 263 -13.86 -3.52 17.11
N ARG A 264 -14.13 -4.70 17.68
CA ARG A 264 -14.19 -4.89 19.14
C ARG A 264 -12.91 -4.47 19.83
N LEU A 265 -11.73 -4.89 19.32
CA LEU A 265 -10.45 -4.57 19.94
C LEU A 265 -10.13 -3.06 19.86
N ILE A 266 -10.47 -2.41 18.75
CA ILE A 266 -10.31 -0.95 18.59
C ILE A 266 -11.21 -0.22 19.58
N GLU A 267 -12.47 -0.62 19.76
CA GLU A 267 -13.41 0.00 20.68
C GLU A 267 -12.98 -0.18 22.14
N ALA A 268 -12.58 -1.38 22.53
CA ALA A 268 -12.03 -1.64 23.87
C ALA A 268 -10.80 -0.76 24.16
N SER A 269 -9.95 -0.54 23.15
CA SER A 269 -8.77 0.32 23.29
C SER A 269 -9.10 1.80 23.48
N LYS A 270 -10.24 2.28 22.93
CA LYS A 270 -10.70 3.67 23.10
C LYS A 270 -11.28 3.91 24.49
N GLN A 271 -11.90 2.89 25.07
CA GLN A 271 -12.50 2.95 26.41
C GLN A 271 -11.43 2.95 27.53
N SER A 272 -10.26 2.38 27.25
CA SER A 272 -9.13 2.45 28.18
C SER A 272 -8.65 3.91 28.28
N ARG A 273 -8.97 4.58 29.41
CA ARG A 273 -8.69 6.00 29.66
C ARG A 273 -7.21 6.32 29.47
N GLY A 274 -6.89 7.07 28.43
CA GLY A 274 -5.57 7.59 28.11
C GLY A 274 -5.21 7.35 26.64
N LYS A 275 -4.45 8.28 26.03
CA LYS A 275 -3.87 8.09 24.70
C LYS A 275 -2.90 6.90 24.75
N GLN A 276 -3.37 5.71 24.41
CA GLN A 276 -2.46 4.56 24.34
C GLN A 276 -1.36 4.86 23.33
N LYS A 277 -0.12 4.73 23.79
CA LYS A 277 1.04 4.83 22.89
C LYS A 277 0.90 3.79 21.79
N PRO A 278 1.29 4.08 20.54
CA PRO A 278 1.14 3.12 19.42
C PRO A 278 1.68 1.71 19.70
N ASN A 279 2.75 1.62 20.49
CA ASN A 279 3.35 0.35 20.90
C ASN A 279 2.43 -0.45 21.85
N ALA A 280 1.69 0.20 22.75
CA ALA A 280 0.77 -0.48 23.66
C ALA A 280 -0.36 -1.18 22.90
N PHE A 281 -0.90 -0.55 21.85
CA PHE A 281 -1.94 -1.18 21.04
C PHE A 281 -1.40 -2.35 20.21
N ARG A 282 -0.16 -2.26 19.69
CA ARG A 282 0.50 -3.39 19.01
C ARG A 282 0.69 -4.58 19.95
N SER A 283 1.10 -4.34 21.18
CA SER A 283 1.21 -5.38 22.20
C SER A 283 -0.16 -5.98 22.56
N ALA A 284 -1.22 -5.19 22.59
CA ALA A 284 -2.58 -5.67 22.79
C ALA A 284 -3.03 -6.62 21.68
N ILE A 285 -2.72 -6.31 20.41
CA ILE A 285 -3.00 -7.21 19.27
C ILE A 285 -2.35 -8.57 19.49
N VAL A 286 -1.08 -8.60 19.88
CA VAL A 286 -0.34 -9.86 20.14
C VAL A 286 -1.00 -10.63 21.27
N ARG A 287 -1.22 -9.97 22.42
CA ARG A 287 -1.82 -10.62 23.61
C ARG A 287 -3.18 -11.24 23.33
N GLU A 288 -4.02 -10.55 22.56
CA GLU A 288 -5.38 -11.01 22.25
C GLU A 288 -5.40 -12.08 21.15
N LEU A 289 -4.56 -11.96 20.11
CA LEU A 289 -4.66 -12.83 18.93
C LEU A 289 -3.78 -14.08 18.99
N VAL A 290 -2.65 -14.08 19.72
CA VAL A 290 -1.77 -15.27 19.79
C VAL A 290 -2.49 -16.49 20.35
N PRO A 291 -3.24 -16.43 21.46
CA PRO A 291 -3.96 -17.60 21.95
C PRO A 291 -4.97 -18.17 20.96
N HIS A 292 -5.64 -17.30 20.19
CA HIS A 292 -6.58 -17.72 19.15
C HIS A 292 -5.87 -18.34 17.95
N PHE A 293 -4.69 -17.82 17.60
CA PHE A 293 -3.86 -18.41 16.54
C PHE A 293 -3.39 -19.82 16.93
N GLU A 294 -2.89 -20.00 18.15
CA GLU A 294 -2.46 -21.31 18.66
C GLU A 294 -3.62 -22.32 18.69
N ALA A 295 -4.81 -21.90 19.12
CA ALA A 295 -6.00 -22.74 19.13
C ALA A 295 -6.39 -23.14 17.70
N LEU A 296 -6.44 -22.18 16.78
CA LEU A 296 -6.79 -22.43 15.39
C LEU A 296 -5.81 -23.38 14.70
N VAL A 297 -4.50 -23.24 14.95
CA VAL A 297 -3.50 -24.18 14.42
C VAL A 297 -3.76 -25.58 14.95
N GLY A 298 -4.05 -25.73 16.25
CA GLY A 298 -4.39 -27.04 16.85
C GLY A 298 -5.65 -27.67 16.25
N GLU A 299 -6.65 -26.88 15.91
CA GLU A 299 -7.90 -27.35 15.27
C GLU A 299 -7.69 -27.78 13.81
N LEU A 300 -6.77 -27.12 13.10
CA LEU A 300 -6.54 -27.33 11.66
C LEU A 300 -5.47 -28.38 11.36
N GLN A 301 -4.77 -28.91 12.36
CA GLN A 301 -3.80 -29.99 12.17
C GLN A 301 -4.49 -31.29 11.72
N PRO A 302 -3.90 -32.04 10.77
CA PRO A 302 -4.45 -33.33 10.35
C PRO A 302 -4.61 -34.33 11.52
N ALA A 303 -5.73 -35.02 11.56
CA ALA A 303 -5.94 -36.09 12.51
C ALA A 303 -4.90 -37.22 12.27
N GLY A 304 -3.94 -37.38 13.21
CA GLY A 304 -2.89 -38.40 13.12
C GLY A 304 -1.46 -37.87 12.97
N GLY A 305 -1.25 -36.60 12.72
CA GLY A 305 0.05 -35.94 12.83
C GLY A 305 0.36 -35.66 14.30
N GLY A 306 1.23 -36.47 14.90
CA GLY A 306 1.60 -36.56 16.31
C GLY A 306 1.17 -35.44 17.25
N LYS A 307 0.37 -35.78 18.25
CA LYS A 307 -0.16 -35.01 19.40
C LYS A 307 -0.55 -33.58 19.03
N GLY A 308 -1.84 -33.29 18.93
CA GLY A 308 -2.43 -31.95 18.79
C GLY A 308 -1.78 -30.92 19.72
N GLY A 309 -0.64 -30.41 19.28
CA GLY A 309 0.16 -29.44 20.01
C GLY A 309 -0.19 -28.04 19.54
N LYS A 310 -0.30 -27.13 20.52
CA LYS A 310 -0.35 -25.70 20.20
C LYS A 310 0.86 -25.33 19.34
N ALA A 311 0.69 -24.39 18.41
CA ALA A 311 1.82 -23.83 17.70
C ALA A 311 2.86 -23.27 18.67
N GLU A 312 4.11 -23.71 18.56
CA GLU A 312 5.22 -23.13 19.33
C GLU A 312 5.59 -21.78 18.71
N VAL A 313 5.12 -20.70 19.33
CA VAL A 313 5.38 -19.32 18.88
C VAL A 313 6.74 -18.86 19.36
N LEU A 314 7.64 -18.55 18.43
CA LEU A 314 8.99 -18.05 18.67
C LEU A 314 9.04 -16.51 18.74
N LEU A 315 8.25 -15.86 17.89
CA LEU A 315 8.14 -14.40 17.83
C LEU A 315 6.74 -14.02 17.40
N ALA A 316 6.18 -12.96 18.00
CA ALA A 316 4.92 -12.39 17.57
C ALA A 316 4.99 -10.86 17.50
N GLN A 317 4.40 -10.27 16.48
CA GLN A 317 4.25 -8.83 16.30
C GLN A 317 2.85 -8.47 15.84
N GLY A 318 2.28 -7.40 16.41
CA GLY A 318 1.00 -6.84 16.00
C GLY A 318 1.16 -5.60 15.12
N HIS A 319 0.26 -5.43 14.16
CA HIS A 319 0.15 -4.20 13.38
C HIS A 319 -1.31 -3.79 13.19
N ARG A 320 -1.55 -2.46 13.19
CA ARG A 320 -2.85 -1.88 12.87
C ARG A 320 -2.77 -1.06 11.59
N TRP A 321 -3.54 -1.46 10.61
CA TRP A 321 -3.86 -0.65 9.44
C TRP A 321 -5.09 0.19 9.72
N GLY A 322 -4.92 1.50 9.94
CA GLY A 322 -6.05 2.39 10.27
C GLY A 322 -6.99 2.62 9.08
N THR A 323 -6.42 2.58 7.87
CA THR A 323 -7.12 2.82 6.59
C THR A 323 -6.79 1.70 5.60
N ALA A 324 -7.10 0.44 5.99
CA ALA A 324 -6.75 -0.73 5.18
C ALA A 324 -7.51 -0.76 3.86
N PHE A 325 -8.83 -0.64 3.92
CA PHE A 325 -9.73 -0.78 2.78
C PHE A 325 -10.65 0.44 2.69
N PRO A 326 -10.49 1.32 1.68
CA PRO A 326 -11.52 2.33 1.38
C PRO A 326 -12.85 1.65 1.05
N VAL A 327 -13.95 2.19 1.58
CA VAL A 327 -15.30 1.60 1.45
C VAL A 327 -15.94 1.94 0.12
N ALA A 328 -15.66 3.15 -0.38
CA ALA A 328 -16.17 3.66 -1.64
C ALA A 328 -15.10 4.54 -2.28
N PRO A 329 -15.15 4.71 -3.61
CA PRO A 329 -14.29 5.69 -4.28
C PRO A 329 -14.55 7.11 -3.76
N PHE A 330 -13.58 7.97 -3.97
CA PHE A 330 -13.72 9.41 -3.80
C PHE A 330 -14.83 9.91 -4.73
N ASP A 331 -15.77 10.66 -4.16
CA ASP A 331 -16.91 11.22 -4.88
C ASP A 331 -16.48 12.48 -5.64
N GLY A 332 -16.02 12.30 -6.84
CA GLY A 332 -15.50 13.38 -7.72
C GLY A 332 -15.30 12.91 -9.16
N GLY A 333 -15.63 11.66 -9.45
CA GLY A 333 -15.73 11.11 -10.81
C GLY A 333 -14.42 11.08 -11.58
N GLY A 334 -13.40 10.40 -11.10
CA GLY A 334 -12.13 10.25 -11.83
C GLY A 334 -11.17 9.28 -11.15
N GLN A 335 -10.08 8.96 -11.83
CA GLN A 335 -9.05 8.06 -11.29
C GLN A 335 -8.04 8.78 -10.38
N PHE A 336 -8.09 10.09 -10.32
CA PHE A 336 -7.23 10.97 -9.53
C PHE A 336 -7.90 12.34 -9.33
N TYR A 337 -7.34 13.19 -8.48
CA TYR A 337 -7.67 14.60 -8.35
C TYR A 337 -6.54 15.45 -8.94
N LEU A 338 -6.87 16.47 -9.71
CA LEU A 338 -5.92 17.41 -10.30
C LEU A 338 -6.43 18.84 -10.19
N ASP A 339 -5.63 19.70 -9.58
CA ASP A 339 -5.85 21.14 -9.47
C ASP A 339 -4.63 21.89 -10.03
N ARG A 340 -4.75 22.34 -11.26
CA ARG A 340 -3.66 23.06 -11.96
C ARG A 340 -3.45 24.46 -11.41
N GLU A 341 -4.51 25.13 -10.90
CA GLU A 341 -4.42 26.47 -10.30
C GLU A 341 -3.56 26.44 -9.04
N HIS A 342 -3.71 25.41 -8.22
CA HIS A 342 -2.93 25.26 -7.00
C HIS A 342 -1.65 24.43 -7.21
N ALA A 343 -1.36 23.94 -8.42
CA ALA A 343 -0.25 23.04 -8.69
C ALA A 343 -0.24 21.85 -7.70
N PHE A 344 -1.41 21.22 -7.54
CA PHE A 344 -1.65 20.13 -6.61
C PHE A 344 -2.41 18.99 -7.28
N ALA A 345 -2.05 17.77 -6.92
CA ALA A 345 -2.82 16.61 -7.31
C ALA A 345 -2.85 15.55 -6.19
N ALA A 346 -3.76 14.61 -6.34
CA ALA A 346 -3.82 13.44 -5.47
C ALA A 346 -4.15 12.18 -6.26
N CYS A 347 -3.52 11.06 -5.88
CA CYS A 347 -3.80 9.74 -6.42
C CYS A 347 -3.82 8.68 -5.32
N GLY A 348 -4.41 7.53 -5.60
CA GLY A 348 -4.54 6.43 -4.65
C GLY A 348 -5.67 5.49 -5.04
N ASP A 349 -5.70 4.32 -4.46
CA ASP A 349 -6.73 3.31 -4.73
C ASP A 349 -8.16 3.77 -4.40
N TYR A 350 -8.29 4.78 -3.55
CA TYR A 350 -9.59 5.35 -3.18
C TYR A 350 -10.24 6.22 -4.26
N PHE A 351 -9.57 6.45 -5.40
CA PHE A 351 -10.16 7.09 -6.58
C PHE A 351 -10.74 6.10 -7.59
N THR A 352 -10.45 4.81 -7.47
CA THR A 352 -10.80 3.83 -8.49
C THR A 352 -11.85 2.84 -7.99
N PRO A 353 -12.60 2.18 -8.89
CA PRO A 353 -13.52 1.10 -8.52
C PRO A 353 -12.77 -0.13 -7.97
N PHE A 354 -11.44 -0.21 -8.16
CA PHE A 354 -10.58 -1.23 -7.57
C PHE A 354 -10.03 -0.81 -6.19
N SER A 355 -10.87 -0.17 -5.38
CA SER A 355 -10.54 0.32 -4.06
C SER A 355 -10.00 -0.80 -3.16
N GLY A 356 -8.94 -0.53 -2.41
CA GLY A 356 -8.26 -1.53 -1.58
C GLY A 356 -7.37 -2.52 -2.33
N ARG A 357 -7.14 -2.34 -3.63
CA ARG A 357 -6.34 -3.24 -4.47
C ARG A 357 -5.05 -2.58 -4.98
N VAL A 358 -4.04 -3.41 -5.23
CA VAL A 358 -2.77 -2.98 -5.85
C VAL A 358 -3.02 -2.37 -7.23
N GLU A 359 -3.90 -2.98 -8.02
CA GLU A 359 -4.30 -2.49 -9.34
C GLU A 359 -4.92 -1.10 -9.29
N GLY A 360 -5.85 -0.84 -8.36
CA GLY A 360 -6.46 0.47 -8.22
C GLY A 360 -5.46 1.57 -7.89
N ALA A 361 -4.50 1.26 -7.01
CA ALA A 361 -3.43 2.19 -6.69
C ALA A 361 -2.53 2.47 -7.90
N TRP A 362 -2.17 1.43 -8.67
CA TRP A 362 -1.37 1.55 -9.88
C TRP A 362 -2.07 2.36 -10.97
N ILE A 363 -3.35 2.06 -11.24
CA ILE A 363 -4.16 2.80 -12.23
C ILE A 363 -4.19 4.29 -11.87
N SER A 364 -4.53 4.62 -10.61
CA SER A 364 -4.65 6.00 -10.18
C SER A 364 -3.33 6.79 -10.33
N GLY A 365 -2.21 6.20 -9.88
CA GLY A 365 -0.90 6.85 -10.00
C GLY A 365 -0.42 7.00 -11.43
N SER A 366 -0.62 5.97 -12.26
CA SER A 366 -0.24 5.97 -13.67
C SER A 366 -1.05 6.97 -14.49
N SER A 367 -2.38 7.00 -14.30
CA SER A 367 -3.27 7.92 -15.03
C SER A 367 -3.01 9.37 -14.68
N LEU A 368 -2.71 9.68 -13.40
CA LEU A 368 -2.30 11.04 -13.02
C LEU A 368 -1.00 11.46 -13.72
N ALA A 369 -0.02 10.58 -13.75
CA ALA A 369 1.25 10.88 -14.40
C ALA A 369 1.07 11.12 -15.89
N ASP A 370 0.30 10.27 -16.57
CA ASP A 370 0.02 10.42 -18.01
C ASP A 370 -0.71 11.73 -18.32
N GLU A 371 -1.67 12.15 -17.48
CA GLU A 371 -2.37 13.44 -17.59
C GLU A 371 -1.42 14.64 -17.40
N LEU A 372 -0.51 14.57 -16.42
CA LEU A 372 0.46 15.63 -16.18
C LEU A 372 1.48 15.74 -17.33
N LEU A 373 1.94 14.61 -17.88
CA LEU A 373 2.85 14.57 -19.01
C LEU A 373 2.19 15.09 -20.30
N ALA A 374 0.93 14.72 -20.55
CA ALA A 374 0.15 15.24 -21.69
C ALA A 374 -0.11 16.76 -21.57
N GLY A 375 -0.44 17.23 -20.38
CA GLY A 375 -0.72 18.64 -20.12
C GLY A 375 0.50 19.57 -20.15
N SER A 376 1.71 19.04 -19.98
CA SER A 376 2.94 19.83 -20.15
C SER A 376 3.16 20.30 -21.60
N LEU A 377 2.42 19.74 -22.55
CA LEU A 377 2.40 20.18 -23.95
C LEU A 377 1.43 21.36 -24.21
N GLN A 378 0.62 21.77 -23.22
CA GLN A 378 -0.47 22.74 -23.36
C GLN A 378 -0.37 23.98 -22.46
N GLN A 379 0.82 24.34 -21.94
CA GLN A 379 0.94 25.63 -21.26
C GLN A 379 0.93 26.79 -22.28
N PRO A 380 0.09 27.85 -22.04
CA PRO A 380 -0.06 28.97 -22.95
C PRO A 380 1.22 29.77 -23.13
#